data_4ae81bc1ea915e46acb1b2d2c66f3523
#
_entry.id   4ae81bc1ea915e46acb1b2d2c66f3523
#
_cell.length_a   1.000
_cell.length_b   1.000
_cell.length_c   1.000
_cell.angle_alpha   90.00
_cell.angle_beta   90.00
_cell.angle_gamma   90.00
#
_symmetry.space_group_name_H-M   'P 1'
#
loop_
_entity.id
_entity.type
_entity.pdbx_description
1 polymer ?
#
loop_
_entity_poly.entity_id
_entity_poly.type
_entity_poly.pdbx_seq_one_letter_code
_entity_poly.pdbx_strand_id
1 'polypeptide(L)'
;MTENGQFPEGFLWGGATAANQCEGAYNQDGRGLANVDVVPIGPDREAIITGQKKMFSFEEGYFYPAKEAIDMYHYYKEDISLFAEMGFKTYRLSIAWTRIFPKGDEAEPNEAGLAFYEDLFKECHKYGIEPLVTITHFDCPMHLIREYGGWRNRRMLDFYANLCRTLFTRYKDLVKHWLTFNEINMILHAPFLGAGICFEEGENQEQVKYQAAHHELVASAMATKIAHEIDPENKVGCMLAAGQYYPNTAHPRDYWAAMEEDRKSYFFIDVQARGEYPNYAKKQWEREGIEIEMTTEDLDLLKNHTVDFVSFSYYASRVASGDPEVTNLTAGNVFASIKNPYLESSEWGWQIDPLGLRITLNAIWDRYQKPMFIVENGLGAMDTPDENGYVADDYRIAYLEAHIKAMRDAIYQDGVELLGYTTWGCIDLVSAGTGEMNKRYGFIYVDRDNAGQGSLKRSKKKSFYWYKDVIASNGASIK
;
A
#
# COMPACT_ATOMS: atom_id res chain seq x y z
N MET A 1 9.60 -28.15 9.91
CA MET A 1 9.87 -27.92 8.47
C MET A 1 9.14 -29.02 7.72
N THR A 2 8.34 -28.68 6.72
CA THR A 2 7.91 -29.70 5.78
C THR A 2 9.18 -30.27 5.15
N GLU A 3 9.27 -31.59 5.00
CA GLU A 3 10.47 -32.28 4.48
C GLU A 3 10.97 -31.74 3.12
N ASN A 4 10.16 -30.95 2.42
CA ASN A 4 10.39 -30.45 1.06
C ASN A 4 10.58 -28.93 0.93
N GLY A 5 10.64 -28.15 2.00
CA GLY A 5 10.83 -26.69 1.94
C GLY A 5 9.66 -25.90 1.34
N GLN A 6 8.49 -26.50 1.18
CA GLN A 6 7.27 -25.87 0.64
C GLN A 6 6.60 -24.97 1.68
N PHE A 7 5.88 -23.97 1.18
CA PHE A 7 4.94 -23.16 1.96
C PHE A 7 3.65 -23.95 2.25
N PRO A 8 2.79 -23.48 3.19
CA PRO A 8 1.52 -24.14 3.47
C PRO A 8 0.68 -24.37 2.21
N GLU A 9 -0.12 -25.43 2.21
CA GLU A 9 -1.07 -25.68 1.14
C GLU A 9 -2.06 -24.50 1.04
N GLY A 10 -2.37 -24.06 -0.17
CA GLY A 10 -3.26 -22.91 -0.39
C GLY A 10 -2.60 -21.54 -0.19
N PHE A 11 -1.28 -21.48 0.03
CA PHE A 11 -0.58 -20.19 0.14
C PHE A 11 -0.76 -19.35 -1.11
N LEU A 12 -1.16 -18.08 -0.93
CA LEU A 12 -1.53 -17.18 -2.02
C LEU A 12 -0.33 -16.39 -2.54
N TRP A 13 0.35 -16.93 -3.53
CA TRP A 13 1.41 -16.27 -4.28
C TRP A 13 0.84 -15.32 -5.31
N GLY A 14 1.43 -14.12 -5.44
CA GLY A 14 1.03 -13.21 -6.49
C GLY A 14 1.86 -11.94 -6.56
N GLY A 15 1.25 -10.91 -7.08
CA GLY A 15 1.85 -9.58 -7.22
C GLY A 15 0.81 -8.49 -7.03
N ALA A 16 1.30 -7.26 -6.87
CA ALA A 16 0.49 -6.10 -6.54
C ALA A 16 0.75 -4.91 -7.46
N THR A 17 -0.31 -4.15 -7.74
CA THR A 17 -0.27 -2.84 -8.38
C THR A 17 -1.21 -1.87 -7.65
N ALA A 18 -1.12 -0.58 -7.97
CA ALA A 18 -2.07 0.44 -7.55
C ALA A 18 -2.62 1.19 -8.77
N ALA A 19 -3.91 1.49 -8.77
CA ALA A 19 -4.60 2.10 -9.90
C ALA A 19 -3.88 3.37 -10.41
N ASN A 20 -3.56 4.29 -9.52
CA ASN A 20 -2.92 5.56 -9.88
C ASN A 20 -1.49 5.42 -10.44
N GLN A 21 -0.84 4.28 -10.20
CA GLN A 21 0.54 4.04 -10.62
C GLN A 21 0.63 3.21 -11.91
N CYS A 22 -0.46 2.61 -12.37
CA CYS A 22 -0.46 1.74 -13.54
C CYS A 22 -1.54 2.01 -14.57
N GLU A 23 -2.74 2.45 -14.18
CA GLU A 23 -3.88 2.51 -15.10
C GLU A 23 -3.74 3.57 -16.18
N GLY A 24 -3.40 4.81 -15.84
CA GLY A 24 -3.51 5.92 -16.78
C GLY A 24 -4.96 6.21 -17.13
N ALA A 25 -5.23 6.63 -18.38
CA ALA A 25 -6.58 6.93 -18.87
C ALA A 25 -7.37 7.85 -17.91
N TYR A 26 -6.68 8.84 -17.37
CA TYR A 26 -7.14 9.68 -16.25
C TYR A 26 -8.46 10.44 -16.53
N ASN A 27 -8.80 10.65 -17.78
CA ASN A 27 -9.98 11.40 -18.22
C ASN A 27 -10.91 10.61 -19.13
N GLN A 28 -10.79 9.28 -19.17
CA GLN A 28 -11.61 8.42 -20.01
C GLN A 28 -12.81 7.86 -19.25
N ASP A 29 -13.89 7.58 -20.00
CA ASP A 29 -15.10 6.91 -19.52
C ASP A 29 -15.73 7.56 -18.28
N GLY A 30 -15.67 8.89 -18.21
CA GLY A 30 -16.28 9.69 -17.16
C GLY A 30 -15.48 9.77 -15.86
N ARG A 31 -14.25 9.26 -15.84
CA ARG A 31 -13.38 9.35 -14.66
C ARG A 31 -13.14 10.81 -14.25
N GLY A 32 -13.27 11.10 -12.96
CA GLY A 32 -12.95 12.40 -12.38
C GLY A 32 -11.49 12.52 -11.94
N LEU A 33 -11.11 13.74 -11.55
CA LEU A 33 -9.77 14.06 -11.06
C LEU A 33 -9.60 13.61 -9.61
N ALA A 34 -8.46 12.97 -9.30
CA ALA A 34 -8.04 12.60 -7.95
C ALA A 34 -6.78 13.37 -7.54
N ASN A 35 -6.50 13.41 -6.23
CA ASN A 35 -5.29 14.01 -5.68
C ASN A 35 -4.00 13.43 -6.30
N VAL A 36 -3.95 12.13 -6.49
CA VAL A 36 -2.80 11.41 -7.07
C VAL A 36 -2.49 11.83 -8.51
N ASP A 37 -3.48 12.30 -9.26
CA ASP A 37 -3.31 12.77 -10.63
C ASP A 37 -2.50 14.08 -10.71
N VAL A 38 -2.61 14.93 -9.68
CA VAL A 38 -1.98 16.24 -9.64
C VAL A 38 -0.66 16.27 -8.87
N VAL A 39 -0.08 15.12 -8.59
CA VAL A 39 1.24 15.03 -7.96
C VAL A 39 2.32 14.89 -9.05
N PRO A 40 3.09 15.94 -9.34
CA PRO A 40 4.08 15.91 -10.41
C PRO A 40 5.35 15.15 -10.01
N ILE A 41 6.15 14.78 -10.99
CA ILE A 41 7.55 14.45 -10.78
C ILE A 41 8.35 15.75 -10.58
N GLY A 42 9.40 15.69 -9.76
CA GLY A 42 10.31 16.81 -9.59
C GLY A 42 10.38 17.34 -8.15
N PRO A 43 11.02 18.49 -7.95
CA PRO A 43 11.41 19.00 -6.62
C PRO A 43 10.23 19.38 -5.73
N ASP A 44 9.08 19.71 -6.29
CA ASP A 44 7.89 20.11 -5.51
C ASP A 44 7.10 18.92 -4.98
N ARG A 45 7.40 17.70 -5.45
CA ARG A 45 6.62 16.51 -5.12
C ARG A 45 6.50 16.29 -3.61
N GLU A 46 7.62 16.35 -2.87
CA GLU A 46 7.61 16.15 -1.42
C GLU A 46 6.74 17.16 -0.68
N ALA A 47 6.86 18.46 -1.02
CA ALA A 47 6.06 19.50 -0.41
C ALA A 47 4.56 19.32 -0.70
N ILE A 48 4.20 18.80 -1.88
CA ILE A 48 2.81 18.53 -2.26
C ILE A 48 2.27 17.33 -1.50
N ILE A 49 2.96 16.19 -1.51
CA ILE A 49 2.47 14.96 -0.85
C ILE A 49 2.37 15.10 0.68
N THR A 50 3.18 15.97 1.27
CA THR A 50 3.14 16.26 2.71
C THR A 50 2.13 17.34 3.10
N GLY A 51 1.37 17.88 2.12
CA GLY A 51 0.34 18.88 2.36
C GLY A 51 0.87 20.30 2.61
N GLN A 52 2.17 20.55 2.40
CA GLN A 52 2.80 21.84 2.63
C GLN A 52 2.64 22.78 1.43
N LYS A 53 2.50 22.23 0.23
CA LYS A 53 2.28 22.97 -1.01
C LYS A 53 0.99 22.51 -1.67
N LYS A 54 0.09 23.46 -1.95
CA LYS A 54 -1.19 23.20 -2.59
C LYS A 54 -1.02 22.95 -4.09
N MET A 55 -1.57 21.81 -4.58
CA MET A 55 -1.65 21.46 -5.98
C MET A 55 -3.02 20.77 -6.22
N PHE A 56 -4.02 21.53 -6.71
CA PHE A 56 -5.40 21.04 -6.86
C PHE A 56 -5.85 20.96 -8.33
N SER A 57 -4.97 21.27 -9.24
CA SER A 57 -5.21 21.19 -10.68
C SER A 57 -3.89 20.98 -11.41
N PHE A 58 -3.97 20.61 -12.68
CA PHE A 58 -2.78 20.60 -13.52
C PHE A 58 -2.31 22.04 -13.80
N GLU A 59 -1.02 22.25 -13.61
CA GLU A 59 -0.35 23.52 -13.85
C GLU A 59 0.68 23.39 -14.98
N GLU A 60 0.91 24.47 -15.70
CA GLU A 60 1.90 24.52 -16.76
C GLU A 60 3.33 24.34 -16.21
N GLY A 61 4.18 23.64 -16.95
CA GLY A 61 5.57 23.40 -16.59
C GLY A 61 5.82 22.17 -15.73
N TYR A 62 4.78 21.43 -15.34
CA TYR A 62 4.90 20.16 -14.61
C TYR A 62 4.56 18.96 -15.48
N PHE A 63 5.24 17.86 -15.22
CA PHE A 63 4.88 16.54 -15.75
C PHE A 63 4.16 15.71 -14.68
N TYR A 64 2.99 15.20 -15.03
CA TYR A 64 2.13 14.40 -14.14
C TYR A 64 2.12 12.94 -14.59
N PRO A 65 2.95 12.08 -13.99
CA PRO A 65 3.14 10.71 -14.49
C PRO A 65 1.89 9.83 -14.41
N ALA A 66 0.99 10.09 -13.46
CA ALA A 66 -0.22 9.29 -13.29
C ALA A 66 -1.23 9.43 -14.44
N LYS A 67 -1.17 10.52 -15.25
CA LYS A 67 -2.09 10.73 -16.37
C LYS A 67 -2.15 9.53 -17.32
N GLU A 68 -1.01 8.99 -17.67
CA GLU A 68 -0.87 7.87 -18.60
C GLU A 68 -0.31 6.62 -17.92
N ALA A 69 0.54 6.81 -16.92
CA ALA A 69 1.23 5.73 -16.21
C ALA A 69 1.80 4.70 -17.20
N ILE A 70 1.40 3.44 -17.12
CA ILE A 70 1.76 2.40 -18.10
C ILE A 70 0.57 1.98 -18.97
N ASP A 71 -0.49 2.76 -18.94
CA ASP A 71 -1.73 2.54 -19.70
C ASP A 71 -2.36 1.14 -19.46
N MET A 72 -2.25 0.64 -18.24
CA MET A 72 -2.83 -0.66 -17.90
C MET A 72 -4.36 -0.68 -18.11
N TYR A 73 -5.01 0.48 -18.11
CA TYR A 73 -6.43 0.59 -18.44
C TYR A 73 -6.79 -0.06 -19.78
N HIS A 74 -5.91 0.06 -20.78
CA HIS A 74 -6.07 -0.58 -22.08
C HIS A 74 -5.33 -1.92 -22.20
N TYR A 75 -4.25 -2.13 -21.43
CA TYR A 75 -3.38 -3.32 -21.52
C TYR A 75 -3.71 -4.41 -20.49
N TYR A 76 -4.71 -4.24 -19.62
CA TYR A 76 -4.93 -5.15 -18.48
C TYR A 76 -5.12 -6.61 -18.86
N LYS A 77 -5.72 -6.92 -20.01
CA LYS A 77 -5.89 -8.31 -20.46
C LYS A 77 -4.55 -8.96 -20.82
N GLU A 78 -3.68 -8.23 -21.49
CA GLU A 78 -2.31 -8.69 -21.76
C GLU A 78 -1.54 -8.85 -20.44
N ASP A 79 -1.60 -7.86 -19.57
CA ASP A 79 -0.88 -7.86 -18.30
C ASP A 79 -1.33 -9.01 -17.39
N ILE A 80 -2.63 -9.25 -17.26
CA ILE A 80 -3.18 -10.38 -16.49
C ILE A 80 -2.78 -11.72 -17.11
N SER A 81 -2.71 -11.82 -18.43
CA SER A 81 -2.23 -13.05 -19.09
C SER A 81 -0.77 -13.36 -18.73
N LEU A 82 0.06 -12.34 -18.58
CA LEU A 82 1.44 -12.49 -18.10
C LEU A 82 1.51 -12.90 -16.63
N PHE A 83 0.64 -12.37 -15.78
CA PHE A 83 0.52 -12.81 -14.38
C PHE A 83 0.09 -14.27 -14.30
N ALA A 84 -0.85 -14.68 -15.14
CA ALA A 84 -1.27 -16.08 -15.25
C ALA A 84 -0.14 -17.00 -15.71
N GLU A 85 0.69 -16.58 -16.64
CA GLU A 85 1.86 -17.31 -17.09
C GLU A 85 2.89 -17.50 -15.95
N MET A 86 3.07 -16.51 -15.08
CA MET A 86 3.86 -16.65 -13.84
C MET A 86 3.24 -17.60 -12.82
N GLY A 87 1.96 -17.92 -12.97
CA GLY A 87 1.24 -18.82 -12.07
C GLY A 87 0.61 -18.13 -10.86
N PHE A 88 0.34 -16.84 -10.91
CA PHE A 88 -0.30 -16.11 -9.81
C PHE A 88 -1.55 -16.84 -9.30
N LYS A 89 -1.66 -16.94 -7.98
CA LYS A 89 -2.86 -17.41 -7.28
C LYS A 89 -3.75 -16.24 -6.86
N THR A 90 -3.13 -15.09 -6.61
CA THR A 90 -3.83 -13.84 -6.30
C THR A 90 -3.18 -12.68 -7.03
N TYR A 91 -3.99 -11.67 -7.35
CA TYR A 91 -3.54 -10.38 -7.85
C TYR A 91 -4.13 -9.29 -6.98
N ARG A 92 -3.26 -8.54 -6.29
CA ARG A 92 -3.67 -7.37 -5.52
C ARG A 92 -3.67 -6.14 -6.43
N LEU A 93 -4.81 -5.44 -6.45
CA LEU A 93 -5.00 -4.19 -7.18
C LEU A 93 -5.81 -3.20 -6.35
N SER A 94 -5.93 -1.99 -6.81
CA SER A 94 -6.79 -1.00 -6.16
C SER A 94 -7.86 -0.45 -7.11
N ILE A 95 -8.92 0.07 -6.52
CA ILE A 95 -10.00 0.78 -7.22
C ILE A 95 -9.64 2.27 -7.29
N ALA A 96 -9.73 2.87 -8.48
CA ALA A 96 -9.74 4.32 -8.60
C ALA A 96 -11.13 4.85 -8.22
N TRP A 97 -11.24 5.47 -7.06
CA TRP A 97 -12.51 6.02 -6.56
C TRP A 97 -13.22 6.87 -7.62
N THR A 98 -12.47 7.71 -8.31
CA THR A 98 -13.00 8.63 -9.33
C THR A 98 -13.46 7.96 -10.62
N ARG A 99 -13.22 6.66 -10.83
CA ARG A 99 -13.90 5.89 -11.88
C ARG A 99 -15.29 5.48 -11.49
N ILE A 100 -15.53 5.27 -10.20
CA ILE A 100 -16.81 4.81 -9.64
C ILE A 100 -17.70 6.02 -9.31
N PHE A 101 -17.14 7.01 -8.62
CA PHE A 101 -17.80 8.28 -8.30
C PHE A 101 -16.85 9.42 -8.68
N PRO A 102 -17.00 10.01 -9.88
CA PRO A 102 -16.08 11.00 -10.42
C PRO A 102 -15.82 12.22 -9.53
N LYS A 103 -16.82 12.67 -8.79
CA LYS A 103 -16.70 13.72 -7.77
C LYS A 103 -16.59 13.17 -6.35
N GLY A 104 -17.04 11.95 -6.11
CA GLY A 104 -17.05 11.29 -4.82
C GLY A 104 -18.35 11.44 -4.03
N ASP A 105 -19.12 12.48 -4.24
CA ASP A 105 -20.37 12.80 -3.52
C ASP A 105 -21.66 12.56 -4.32
N GLU A 106 -21.55 11.95 -5.50
CA GLU A 106 -22.73 11.55 -6.28
C GLU A 106 -23.54 10.46 -5.55
N ALA A 107 -24.84 10.48 -5.74
CA ALA A 107 -25.72 9.42 -5.25
C ALA A 107 -25.58 8.12 -6.05
N GLU A 108 -25.39 8.22 -7.37
CA GLU A 108 -25.30 7.11 -8.30
C GLU A 108 -23.90 6.93 -8.88
N PRO A 109 -23.40 5.69 -9.00
CA PRO A 109 -22.10 5.42 -9.54
C PRO A 109 -22.03 5.58 -11.06
N ASN A 110 -20.81 5.76 -11.56
CA ASN A 110 -20.51 5.72 -13.00
C ASN A 110 -20.42 4.27 -13.46
N GLU A 111 -21.37 3.83 -14.27
CA GLU A 111 -21.46 2.45 -14.76
C GLU A 111 -20.23 2.03 -15.60
N ALA A 112 -19.65 2.93 -16.38
CA ALA A 112 -18.45 2.62 -17.16
C ALA A 112 -17.27 2.22 -16.27
N GLY A 113 -17.09 2.85 -15.12
CA GLY A 113 -16.06 2.51 -14.13
C GLY A 113 -16.34 1.16 -13.47
N LEU A 114 -17.58 0.90 -13.10
CA LEU A 114 -17.99 -0.40 -12.54
C LEU A 114 -17.77 -1.54 -13.54
N ALA A 115 -18.15 -1.34 -14.79
CA ALA A 115 -17.98 -2.33 -15.84
C ALA A 115 -16.50 -2.64 -16.13
N PHE A 116 -15.62 -1.64 -16.07
CA PHE A 116 -14.18 -1.83 -16.26
C PHE A 116 -13.60 -2.80 -15.22
N TYR A 117 -13.85 -2.57 -13.94
CA TYR A 117 -13.34 -3.46 -12.89
C TYR A 117 -14.02 -4.83 -12.90
N GLU A 118 -15.31 -4.89 -13.23
CA GLU A 118 -15.98 -6.18 -13.41
C GLU A 118 -15.32 -7.05 -14.48
N ASP A 119 -15.01 -6.46 -15.65
CA ASP A 119 -14.30 -7.14 -16.71
C ASP A 119 -12.89 -7.58 -16.31
N LEU A 120 -12.18 -6.70 -15.59
CA LEU A 120 -10.86 -7.01 -15.04
C LEU A 120 -10.91 -8.20 -14.07
N PHE A 121 -11.87 -8.25 -13.16
CA PHE A 121 -12.03 -9.36 -12.22
C PHE A 121 -12.42 -10.66 -12.92
N LYS A 122 -13.29 -10.60 -13.92
CA LYS A 122 -13.62 -11.75 -14.76
C LYS A 122 -12.41 -12.28 -15.52
N GLU A 123 -11.53 -11.40 -16.00
CA GLU A 123 -10.27 -11.78 -16.63
C GLU A 123 -9.34 -12.50 -15.64
N CYS A 124 -9.26 -12.06 -14.40
CA CYS A 124 -8.54 -12.77 -13.33
C CYS A 124 -9.11 -14.17 -13.11
N HIS A 125 -10.41 -14.31 -12.95
CA HIS A 125 -11.08 -15.60 -12.73
C HIS A 125 -10.94 -16.58 -13.89
N LYS A 126 -10.86 -16.08 -15.11
CA LYS A 126 -10.58 -16.89 -16.31
C LYS A 126 -9.29 -17.71 -16.17
N TYR A 127 -8.31 -17.21 -15.43
CA TYR A 127 -7.03 -17.86 -15.16
C TYR A 127 -6.92 -18.46 -13.74
N GLY A 128 -8.00 -18.46 -12.96
CA GLY A 128 -7.98 -18.94 -11.57
C GLY A 128 -7.20 -18.04 -10.62
N ILE A 129 -7.10 -16.74 -10.93
CA ILE A 129 -6.45 -15.74 -10.08
C ILE A 129 -7.50 -15.06 -9.21
N GLU A 130 -7.34 -15.14 -7.89
CA GLU A 130 -8.22 -14.47 -6.92
C GLU A 130 -7.86 -12.99 -6.81
N PRO A 131 -8.79 -12.06 -7.04
CA PRO A 131 -8.55 -10.65 -6.77
C PRO A 131 -8.44 -10.37 -5.27
N LEU A 132 -7.44 -9.57 -4.89
CA LEU A 132 -7.32 -8.95 -3.57
C LEU A 132 -7.39 -7.44 -3.78
N VAL A 133 -8.48 -6.82 -3.33
CA VAL A 133 -8.82 -5.46 -3.76
C VAL A 133 -8.62 -4.45 -2.63
N THR A 134 -7.76 -3.48 -2.86
CA THR A 134 -7.63 -2.30 -2.01
C THR A 134 -8.65 -1.25 -2.47
N ILE A 135 -9.54 -0.86 -1.56
CA ILE A 135 -10.62 0.10 -1.86
C ILE A 135 -10.04 1.47 -2.17
N THR A 136 -9.10 1.94 -1.34
CA THR A 136 -8.46 3.25 -1.51
C THR A 136 -6.94 3.10 -1.38
N HIS A 137 -6.22 3.41 -2.47
CA HIS A 137 -4.76 3.42 -2.51
C HIS A 137 -4.25 4.83 -2.81
N PHE A 138 -4.31 5.69 -1.81
CA PHE A 138 -3.90 7.12 -1.84
C PHE A 138 -4.74 8.00 -2.75
N ASP A 139 -5.75 7.50 -3.40
CA ASP A 139 -6.62 8.29 -4.26
C ASP A 139 -7.85 8.81 -3.52
N CYS A 140 -8.05 10.11 -3.62
CA CYS A 140 -9.21 10.81 -3.11
C CYS A 140 -9.76 11.72 -4.21
N PRO A 141 -11.06 11.71 -4.50
CA PRO A 141 -11.63 12.63 -5.48
C PRO A 141 -11.26 14.08 -5.16
N MET A 142 -10.72 14.80 -6.13
CA MET A 142 -10.29 16.17 -5.94
C MET A 142 -11.45 17.10 -5.56
N HIS A 143 -12.65 16.81 -6.03
CA HIS A 143 -13.86 17.52 -5.63
C HIS A 143 -14.09 17.43 -4.11
N LEU A 144 -13.90 16.25 -3.50
CA LEU A 144 -14.04 16.08 -2.06
C LEU A 144 -12.97 16.85 -1.27
N ILE A 145 -11.80 17.03 -1.86
CA ILE A 145 -10.72 17.83 -1.25
C ILE A 145 -11.07 19.31 -1.33
N ARG A 146 -11.52 19.79 -2.49
CA ARG A 146 -11.89 21.19 -2.70
C ARG A 146 -13.08 21.62 -1.86
N GLU A 147 -14.13 20.81 -1.82
CA GLU A 147 -15.40 21.18 -1.18
C GLU A 147 -15.45 20.83 0.32
N TYR A 148 -14.76 19.76 0.73
CA TYR A 148 -14.86 19.23 2.10
C TYR A 148 -13.53 19.22 2.86
N GLY A 149 -12.40 19.43 2.19
CA GLY A 149 -11.08 19.37 2.82
C GLY A 149 -10.53 17.95 3.01
N GLY A 150 -11.02 16.99 2.26
CA GLY A 150 -10.59 15.59 2.38
C GLY A 150 -11.04 14.96 3.70
N TRP A 151 -10.23 14.03 4.20
CA TRP A 151 -10.60 13.22 5.37
C TRP A 151 -10.65 13.98 6.70
N ARG A 152 -10.24 15.24 6.75
CA ARG A 152 -10.53 16.10 7.92
C ARG A 152 -12.01 16.29 8.16
N ASN A 153 -12.84 16.16 7.13
CA ASN A 153 -14.27 16.36 7.18
C ASN A 153 -14.99 15.04 7.44
N ARG A 154 -15.84 15.01 8.49
CA ARG A 154 -16.61 13.83 8.87
C ARG A 154 -17.54 13.31 7.76
N ARG A 155 -17.98 14.14 6.84
CA ARG A 155 -18.82 13.73 5.70
C ARG A 155 -18.15 12.72 4.77
N MET A 156 -16.84 12.61 4.83
CA MET A 156 -16.12 11.57 4.10
C MET A 156 -16.56 10.15 4.46
N LEU A 157 -17.05 9.96 5.69
CA LEU A 157 -17.61 8.67 6.13
C LEU A 157 -18.79 8.23 5.26
N ASP A 158 -19.70 9.14 4.94
CA ASP A 158 -20.88 8.85 4.12
C ASP A 158 -20.47 8.53 2.67
N PHE A 159 -19.56 9.31 2.11
CA PHE A 159 -19.06 9.10 0.74
C PHE A 159 -18.31 7.79 0.60
N TYR A 160 -17.46 7.47 1.56
CA TYR A 160 -16.73 6.21 1.58
C TYR A 160 -17.64 5.00 1.80
N ALA A 161 -18.63 5.10 2.69
CA ALA A 161 -19.63 4.05 2.90
C ALA A 161 -20.43 3.76 1.62
N ASN A 162 -20.80 4.81 0.86
CA ASN A 162 -21.47 4.65 -0.42
C ASN A 162 -20.57 3.93 -1.45
N LEU A 163 -19.31 4.32 -1.53
CA LEU A 163 -18.32 3.61 -2.35
C LEU A 163 -18.24 2.13 -1.96
N CYS A 164 -18.05 1.83 -0.70
CA CYS A 164 -17.90 0.46 -0.18
C CYS A 164 -19.13 -0.39 -0.48
N ARG A 165 -20.33 0.13 -0.20
CA ARG A 165 -21.58 -0.58 -0.47
C ARG A 165 -21.74 -0.89 -1.95
N THR A 166 -21.41 0.05 -2.81
CA THR A 166 -21.44 -0.11 -4.27
C THR A 166 -20.50 -1.22 -4.71
N LEU A 167 -19.25 -1.20 -4.25
CA LEU A 167 -18.24 -2.20 -4.62
C LEU A 167 -18.58 -3.60 -4.09
N PHE A 168 -18.94 -3.72 -2.83
CA PHE A 168 -19.27 -5.02 -2.21
C PHE A 168 -20.51 -5.65 -2.83
N THR A 169 -21.48 -4.84 -3.22
CA THR A 169 -22.71 -5.32 -3.90
C THR A 169 -22.42 -5.74 -5.33
N ARG A 170 -21.75 -4.88 -6.10
CA ARG A 170 -21.48 -5.14 -7.54
C ARG A 170 -20.58 -6.34 -7.73
N TYR A 171 -19.55 -6.50 -6.89
CA TYR A 171 -18.51 -7.53 -7.06
C TYR A 171 -18.65 -8.70 -6.09
N LYS A 172 -19.83 -8.90 -5.51
CA LYS A 172 -20.12 -9.94 -4.51
C LYS A 172 -19.64 -11.34 -4.95
N ASP A 173 -19.85 -11.70 -6.20
CA ASP A 173 -19.49 -13.02 -6.73
C ASP A 173 -18.07 -13.06 -7.33
N LEU A 174 -17.34 -11.93 -7.34
CA LEU A 174 -16.04 -11.81 -7.99
C LEU A 174 -14.89 -11.56 -7.01
N VAL A 175 -15.14 -10.89 -5.90
CA VAL A 175 -14.12 -10.48 -4.94
C VAL A 175 -14.54 -10.85 -3.51
N LYS A 176 -13.64 -11.53 -2.79
CA LYS A 176 -13.86 -11.95 -1.39
C LYS A 176 -12.85 -11.34 -0.42
N HIS A 177 -11.71 -10.86 -0.92
CA HIS A 177 -10.63 -10.30 -0.10
C HIS A 177 -10.48 -8.81 -0.40
N TRP A 178 -10.60 -8.01 0.66
CA TRP A 178 -10.64 -6.55 0.59
C TRP A 178 -9.67 -5.92 1.60
N LEU A 179 -9.02 -4.84 1.20
CA LEU A 179 -8.27 -3.94 2.08
C LEU A 179 -8.92 -2.56 2.04
N THR A 180 -9.08 -1.93 3.17
CA THR A 180 -9.80 -0.64 3.26
C THR A 180 -8.96 0.53 2.78
N PHE A 181 -7.83 0.77 3.43
CA PHE A 181 -6.89 1.85 3.10
C PHE A 181 -5.49 1.30 2.93
N ASN A 182 -4.83 1.64 1.83
CA ASN A 182 -3.42 1.32 1.66
C ASN A 182 -2.57 2.13 2.64
N GLU A 183 -1.65 1.46 3.33
CA GLU A 183 -0.68 2.09 4.23
C GLU A 183 -1.29 3.23 5.07
N ILE A 184 -2.32 2.91 5.84
CA ILE A 184 -3.13 3.90 6.57
C ILE A 184 -2.28 4.84 7.45
N ASN A 185 -1.13 4.37 7.95
CA ASN A 185 -0.21 5.18 8.75
C ASN A 185 0.53 6.24 7.92
N MET A 186 0.45 6.21 6.59
CA MET A 186 1.01 7.26 5.73
C MET A 186 0.32 8.61 5.91
N ILE A 187 -0.86 8.67 6.50
CA ILE A 187 -1.51 9.93 6.87
C ILE A 187 -0.63 10.82 7.76
N LEU A 188 0.23 10.21 8.58
CA LEU A 188 1.17 10.95 9.44
C LEU A 188 2.39 11.49 8.68
N HIS A 189 2.74 10.90 7.54
CA HIS A 189 3.96 11.19 6.78
C HIS A 189 3.69 11.91 5.45
N ALA A 190 2.63 11.53 4.76
CA ALA A 190 2.23 12.10 3.48
C ALA A 190 0.70 12.35 3.47
N PRO A 191 0.20 13.29 4.27
CA PRO A 191 -1.23 13.47 4.49
C PRO A 191 -2.03 13.89 3.25
N PHE A 192 -1.41 14.46 2.23
CA PHE A 192 -2.11 14.74 0.98
C PHE A 192 -2.40 13.45 0.19
N LEU A 193 -1.46 12.50 0.16
CA LEU A 193 -1.71 11.18 -0.41
C LEU A 193 -2.62 10.34 0.48
N GLY A 194 -2.31 10.28 1.78
CA GLY A 194 -3.03 9.42 2.72
C GLY A 194 -4.46 9.85 3.00
N ALA A 195 -4.75 11.15 2.96
CA ALA A 195 -6.04 11.68 3.41
C ALA A 195 -6.55 12.93 2.66
N GLY A 196 -5.91 13.29 1.55
CA GLY A 196 -6.33 14.48 0.78
C GLY A 196 -6.20 15.80 1.55
N ILE A 197 -5.22 15.89 2.46
CA ILE A 197 -5.04 17.06 3.33
C ILE A 197 -3.97 17.97 2.77
N CYS A 198 -4.32 19.25 2.64
CA CYS A 198 -3.40 20.36 2.47
C CYS A 198 -3.58 21.31 3.66
N PHE A 199 -2.49 21.72 4.29
CA PHE A 199 -2.53 22.55 5.50
C PHE A 199 -2.64 24.03 5.17
N GLU A 200 -3.36 24.76 6.03
CA GLU A 200 -3.39 26.22 6.03
C GLU A 200 -2.28 26.77 6.93
N GLU A 201 -1.92 28.04 6.70
CA GLU A 201 -0.89 28.72 7.51
C GLU A 201 -1.28 28.78 8.98
N GLY A 202 -0.37 28.36 9.87
CA GLY A 202 -0.58 28.38 11.32
C GLY A 202 -1.49 27.28 11.88
N GLU A 203 -1.93 26.35 11.05
CA GLU A 203 -2.78 25.23 11.45
C GLU A 203 -2.00 24.21 12.30
N ASN A 204 -2.63 23.64 13.33
CA ASN A 204 -2.04 22.52 14.08
C ASN A 204 -2.11 21.25 13.24
N GLN A 205 -1.02 20.92 12.57
CA GLN A 205 -0.97 19.80 11.63
C GLN A 205 -1.22 18.44 12.30
N GLU A 206 -0.73 18.22 13.51
CA GLU A 206 -0.97 16.96 14.24
C GLU A 206 -2.45 16.80 14.61
N GLN A 207 -3.11 17.87 15.04
CA GLN A 207 -4.56 17.87 15.29
C GLN A 207 -5.34 17.45 14.05
N VAL A 208 -5.00 18.02 12.88
CA VAL A 208 -5.68 17.71 11.61
C VAL A 208 -5.43 16.26 11.19
N LYS A 209 -4.17 15.80 11.26
CA LYS A 209 -3.82 14.42 10.88
C LYS A 209 -4.53 13.38 11.74
N TYR A 210 -4.55 13.54 13.06
CA TYR A 210 -5.19 12.58 13.95
C TYR A 210 -6.73 12.62 13.88
N GLN A 211 -7.33 13.79 13.63
CA GLN A 211 -8.77 13.85 13.36
C GLN A 211 -9.13 13.12 12.07
N ALA A 212 -8.37 13.32 11.01
CA ALA A 212 -8.55 12.58 9.75
C ALA A 212 -8.27 11.08 9.93
N ALA A 213 -7.26 10.71 10.70
CA ALA A 213 -6.99 9.32 11.05
C ALA A 213 -8.19 8.66 11.76
N HIS A 214 -8.82 9.38 12.69
CA HIS A 214 -10.05 8.90 13.32
C HIS A 214 -11.16 8.62 12.29
N HIS A 215 -11.38 9.54 11.35
CA HIS A 215 -12.39 9.35 10.31
C HIS A 215 -12.07 8.12 9.43
N GLU A 216 -10.82 7.92 9.02
CA GLU A 216 -10.43 6.74 8.24
C GLU A 216 -10.55 5.44 9.03
N LEU A 217 -10.21 5.44 10.32
CA LEU A 217 -10.37 4.27 11.18
C LEU A 217 -11.85 3.89 11.34
N VAL A 218 -12.72 4.87 11.56
CA VAL A 218 -14.18 4.64 11.61
C VAL A 218 -14.70 4.17 10.24
N ALA A 219 -14.23 4.77 9.14
CA ALA A 219 -14.58 4.36 7.79
C ALA A 219 -14.17 2.90 7.51
N SER A 220 -13.01 2.48 7.98
CA SER A 220 -12.55 1.09 7.87
C SER A 220 -13.46 0.13 8.63
N ALA A 221 -13.90 0.47 9.83
CA ALA A 221 -14.85 -0.32 10.60
C ALA A 221 -16.23 -0.37 9.93
N MET A 222 -16.72 0.75 9.40
CA MET A 222 -17.95 0.80 8.61
C MET A 222 -17.86 -0.10 7.37
N ALA A 223 -16.77 -0.05 6.63
CA ALA A 223 -16.52 -0.90 5.46
C ALA A 223 -16.54 -2.38 5.85
N THR A 224 -15.90 -2.75 6.94
CA THR A 224 -15.90 -4.13 7.46
C THR A 224 -17.30 -4.60 7.80
N LYS A 225 -18.08 -3.78 8.48
CA LYS A 225 -19.49 -4.04 8.78
C LYS A 225 -20.32 -4.27 7.52
N ILE A 226 -20.25 -3.33 6.57
CA ILE A 226 -21.01 -3.39 5.31
C ILE A 226 -20.61 -4.63 4.49
N ALA A 227 -19.32 -4.95 4.43
CA ALA A 227 -18.84 -6.13 3.72
C ALA A 227 -19.43 -7.43 4.27
N HIS A 228 -19.44 -7.59 5.60
CA HIS A 228 -19.98 -8.78 6.25
C HIS A 228 -21.52 -8.85 6.17
N GLU A 229 -22.21 -7.72 6.19
CA GLU A 229 -23.67 -7.67 5.99
C GLU A 229 -24.10 -8.08 4.58
N ILE A 230 -23.33 -7.67 3.56
CA ILE A 230 -23.61 -8.01 2.16
C ILE A 230 -23.26 -9.48 1.90
N ASP A 231 -22.11 -9.94 2.40
CA ASP A 231 -21.65 -11.30 2.27
C ASP A 231 -20.76 -11.70 3.46
N PRO A 232 -21.21 -12.62 4.32
CA PRO A 232 -20.41 -13.09 5.45
C PRO A 232 -19.08 -13.77 5.07
N GLU A 233 -18.92 -14.19 3.82
CA GLU A 233 -17.67 -14.77 3.31
C GLU A 233 -16.60 -13.72 2.98
N ASN A 234 -16.96 -12.44 2.88
CA ASN A 234 -16.00 -11.36 2.71
C ASN A 234 -14.98 -11.34 3.84
N LYS A 235 -13.71 -11.21 3.48
CA LYS A 235 -12.58 -11.01 4.38
C LYS A 235 -12.03 -9.61 4.18
N VAL A 236 -12.02 -8.83 5.24
CA VAL A 236 -11.56 -7.44 5.22
C VAL A 236 -10.31 -7.30 6.08
N GLY A 237 -9.25 -6.77 5.48
CA GLY A 237 -7.97 -6.52 6.15
C GLY A 237 -7.67 -5.04 6.29
N CYS A 238 -6.84 -4.71 7.27
CA CYS A 238 -6.11 -3.44 7.33
C CYS A 238 -4.79 -3.56 6.59
N MET A 239 -4.16 -2.43 6.28
CA MET A 239 -2.89 -2.41 5.57
C MET A 239 -1.95 -1.35 6.14
N LEU A 240 -0.82 -1.80 6.67
CA LEU A 240 0.20 -1.01 7.35
C LEU A 240 1.46 -0.87 6.49
N ALA A 241 2.03 0.32 6.41
CA ALA A 241 3.43 0.48 5.99
C ALA A 241 4.32 0.05 7.16
N ALA A 242 4.79 -1.21 7.13
CA ALA A 242 5.53 -1.82 8.22
C ALA A 242 7.05 -1.66 8.08
N GLY A 243 7.75 -1.96 9.14
CA GLY A 243 9.19 -1.91 9.26
C GLY A 243 9.52 -1.60 10.70
N GLN A 244 10.09 -2.59 11.39
CA GLN A 244 10.43 -2.46 12.80
C GLN A 244 11.55 -1.43 12.99
N TYR A 245 11.45 -0.61 14.03
CA TYR A 245 12.52 0.27 14.44
C TYR A 245 13.48 -0.43 15.38
N TYR A 246 14.77 -0.40 15.04
CA TYR A 246 15.85 -0.84 15.91
C TYR A 246 16.36 0.36 16.74
N PRO A 247 16.80 0.15 17.99
CA PRO A 247 17.54 1.17 18.71
C PRO A 247 18.90 1.40 18.06
N ASN A 248 19.34 2.66 17.96
CA ASN A 248 20.66 3.00 17.40
C ASN A 248 21.82 2.39 18.21
N THR A 249 21.64 2.32 19.53
CA THR A 249 22.57 1.67 20.45
C THR A 249 21.81 0.90 21.53
N ALA A 250 22.53 0.17 22.38
CA ALA A 250 21.95 -0.49 23.55
C ALA A 250 21.55 0.50 24.68
N HIS A 251 21.73 1.81 24.49
CA HIS A 251 21.33 2.80 25.49
C HIS A 251 19.80 2.80 25.66
N PRO A 252 19.25 2.75 26.88
CA PRO A 252 17.79 2.70 27.11
C PRO A 252 16.98 3.82 26.41
N ARG A 253 17.55 5.01 26.25
CA ARG A 253 16.89 6.10 25.48
C ARG A 253 16.68 5.76 24.01
N ASP A 254 17.61 5.04 23.39
CA ASP A 254 17.49 4.63 21.99
C ASP A 254 16.40 3.54 21.84
N TYR A 255 16.35 2.61 22.80
CA TYR A 255 15.29 1.61 22.83
C TYR A 255 13.90 2.25 23.02
N TRP A 256 13.81 3.23 23.94
CA TRP A 256 12.57 3.98 24.13
C TRP A 256 12.14 4.73 22.86
N ALA A 257 13.06 5.43 22.19
CA ALA A 257 12.80 6.12 20.93
C ALA A 257 12.31 5.16 19.84
N ALA A 258 12.92 3.99 19.70
CA ALA A 258 12.48 2.97 18.76
C ALA A 258 11.05 2.48 19.06
N MET A 259 10.72 2.28 20.33
CA MET A 259 9.38 1.88 20.76
C MET A 259 8.34 2.98 20.49
N GLU A 260 8.69 4.25 20.69
CA GLU A 260 7.79 5.37 20.38
C GLU A 260 7.51 5.48 18.86
N GLU A 261 8.53 5.28 18.04
CA GLU A 261 8.35 5.26 16.57
C GLU A 261 7.50 4.07 16.11
N ASP A 262 7.70 2.89 16.65
CA ASP A 262 6.85 1.73 16.35
C ASP A 262 5.39 1.98 16.74
N ARG A 263 5.14 2.64 17.88
CA ARG A 263 3.78 2.99 18.32
C ARG A 263 3.03 3.91 17.35
N LYS A 264 3.73 4.82 16.66
CA LYS A 264 3.12 5.68 15.64
C LYS A 264 2.53 4.86 14.49
N SER A 265 3.19 3.79 14.12
CA SER A 265 2.71 2.85 13.09
C SER A 265 1.63 1.91 13.64
N TYR A 266 1.89 1.25 14.76
CA TYR A 266 0.95 0.29 15.35
C TYR A 266 -0.33 0.93 15.89
N PHE A 267 -0.34 2.22 16.16
CA PHE A 267 -1.54 2.96 16.56
C PHE A 267 -2.75 2.62 15.68
N PHE A 268 -2.59 2.61 14.36
CA PHE A 268 -3.67 2.34 13.42
C PHE A 268 -4.16 0.90 13.52
N ILE A 269 -3.25 -0.05 13.56
CA ILE A 269 -3.57 -1.48 13.62
C ILE A 269 -4.11 -1.87 14.98
N ASP A 270 -3.63 -1.25 16.06
CA ASP A 270 -4.21 -1.44 17.39
C ASP A 270 -5.72 -1.13 17.38
N VAL A 271 -6.13 -0.08 16.68
CA VAL A 271 -7.55 0.27 16.56
C VAL A 271 -8.29 -0.69 15.62
N GLN A 272 -7.75 -0.95 14.44
CA GLN A 272 -8.41 -1.79 13.43
C GLN A 272 -8.50 -3.27 13.83
N ALA A 273 -7.51 -3.78 14.55
CA ALA A 273 -7.46 -5.20 14.95
C ALA A 273 -7.99 -5.46 16.37
N ARG A 274 -7.91 -4.49 17.28
CA ARG A 274 -8.38 -4.62 18.69
C ARG A 274 -9.68 -3.88 18.97
N GLY A 275 -10.05 -2.91 18.14
CA GLY A 275 -11.31 -2.20 18.23
C GLY A 275 -11.35 -1.05 19.23
N GLU A 276 -10.20 -0.59 19.73
CA GLU A 276 -10.14 0.51 20.68
C GLU A 276 -8.84 1.31 20.58
N TYR A 277 -8.90 2.58 20.96
CA TYR A 277 -7.71 3.41 21.04
C TYR A 277 -6.79 2.97 22.19
N PRO A 278 -5.49 2.76 21.93
CA PRO A 278 -4.56 2.38 22.98
C PRO A 278 -4.29 3.55 23.95
N ASN A 279 -4.01 3.22 25.20
CA ASN A 279 -3.78 4.23 26.24
C ASN A 279 -2.59 5.15 25.94
N TYR A 280 -1.54 4.63 25.29
CA TYR A 280 -0.39 5.46 24.91
C TYR A 280 -0.77 6.59 23.94
N ALA A 281 -1.72 6.33 23.02
CA ALA A 281 -2.23 7.34 22.08
C ALA A 281 -3.07 8.40 22.78
N LYS A 282 -3.98 7.99 23.68
CA LYS A 282 -4.80 8.91 24.48
C LYS A 282 -3.93 9.83 25.32
N LYS A 283 -2.86 9.30 25.93
CA LYS A 283 -1.90 10.07 26.72
C LYS A 283 -1.01 10.97 25.87
N GLN A 284 -0.67 10.56 24.67
CA GLN A 284 0.02 11.43 23.71
C GLN A 284 -0.85 12.64 23.36
N TRP A 285 -2.12 12.41 22.98
CA TRP A 285 -3.04 13.49 22.65
C TRP A 285 -3.23 14.48 23.82
N GLU A 286 -3.38 13.95 25.04
CA GLU A 286 -3.48 14.78 26.26
C GLU A 286 -2.24 15.67 26.44
N ARG A 287 -1.02 15.12 26.26
CA ARG A 287 0.24 15.88 26.37
C ARG A 287 0.41 16.92 25.28
N GLU A 288 -0.06 16.62 24.07
CA GLU A 288 0.10 17.47 22.89
C GLU A 288 -1.09 18.42 22.67
N GLY A 289 -2.12 18.35 23.53
CA GLY A 289 -3.31 19.18 23.41
C GLY A 289 -4.15 18.87 22.17
N ILE A 290 -4.14 17.62 21.74
CA ILE A 290 -4.92 17.13 20.61
C ILE A 290 -6.28 16.65 21.12
N GLU A 291 -7.37 17.23 20.59
CA GLU A 291 -8.73 16.85 20.91
C GLU A 291 -9.41 16.25 19.68
N ILE A 292 -9.76 14.97 19.76
CA ILE A 292 -10.41 14.26 18.66
C ILE A 292 -11.92 14.28 18.87
N GLU A 293 -12.64 14.83 17.90
CA GLU A 293 -14.11 14.74 17.85
C GLU A 293 -14.49 13.30 17.45
N MET A 294 -15.14 12.60 18.38
CA MET A 294 -15.63 11.24 18.16
C MET A 294 -16.96 11.02 18.88
N THR A 295 -17.81 10.22 18.28
CA THR A 295 -19.12 9.87 18.85
C THR A 295 -19.08 8.52 19.54
N THR A 296 -20.10 8.22 20.36
CA THR A 296 -20.26 6.88 20.96
C THR A 296 -20.43 5.82 19.86
N GLU A 297 -21.17 6.15 18.80
CA GLU A 297 -21.38 5.27 17.64
C GLU A 297 -20.06 4.94 16.92
N ASP A 298 -19.13 5.91 16.82
CA ASP A 298 -17.79 5.67 16.28
C ASP A 298 -17.06 4.59 17.08
N LEU A 299 -17.07 4.73 18.41
CA LEU A 299 -16.38 3.79 19.31
C LEU A 299 -17.03 2.39 19.25
N ASP A 300 -18.36 2.33 19.15
CA ASP A 300 -19.08 1.05 18.98
C ASP A 300 -18.76 0.38 17.63
N LEU A 301 -18.65 1.16 16.55
CA LEU A 301 -18.24 0.64 15.24
C LEU A 301 -16.83 0.06 15.30
N LEU A 302 -15.87 0.80 15.87
CA LEU A 302 -14.49 0.34 16.02
C LEU A 302 -14.41 -0.97 16.81
N LYS A 303 -15.15 -1.05 17.91
CA LYS A 303 -15.14 -2.21 18.82
C LYS A 303 -15.74 -3.47 18.20
N ASN A 304 -16.83 -3.33 17.45
CA ASN A 304 -17.62 -4.45 16.97
C ASN A 304 -17.26 -4.92 15.56
N HIS A 305 -16.47 -4.15 14.81
CA HIS A 305 -16.14 -4.43 13.42
C HIS A 305 -14.62 -4.35 13.16
N THR A 306 -13.87 -5.16 13.89
CA THR A 306 -12.43 -5.33 13.69
C THR A 306 -12.14 -6.13 12.42
N VAL A 307 -10.92 -5.97 11.90
CA VAL A 307 -10.50 -6.64 10.66
C VAL A 307 -10.38 -8.17 10.83
N ASP A 308 -10.57 -8.88 9.72
CA ASP A 308 -10.43 -10.34 9.68
C ASP A 308 -8.97 -10.78 9.63
N PHE A 309 -8.12 -9.98 9.01
CA PHE A 309 -6.67 -10.24 8.88
C PHE A 309 -5.88 -8.93 8.86
N VAL A 310 -4.59 -9.01 9.15
CA VAL A 310 -3.66 -7.88 9.09
C VAL A 310 -2.78 -8.01 7.87
N SER A 311 -2.75 -7.01 7.02
CA SER A 311 -1.83 -6.94 5.91
C SER A 311 -0.85 -5.78 6.04
N PHE A 312 0.28 -5.90 5.37
CA PHE A 312 1.30 -4.86 5.42
C PHE A 312 2.22 -4.87 4.20
N SER A 313 2.87 -3.74 3.99
CA SER A 313 4.03 -3.61 3.11
C SER A 313 5.30 -3.70 3.94
N TYR A 314 6.32 -4.33 3.39
CA TYR A 314 7.67 -4.36 3.97
C TYR A 314 8.72 -4.14 2.89
N TYR A 315 9.58 -3.16 3.09
CA TYR A 315 10.70 -2.87 2.20
C TYR A 315 12.04 -2.81 2.94
N ALA A 316 12.02 -2.28 4.15
CA ALA A 316 13.21 -2.04 4.97
C ALA A 316 12.86 -1.98 6.45
N SER A 317 13.83 -2.27 7.32
CA SER A 317 13.80 -1.91 8.72
C SER A 317 14.28 -0.47 8.91
N ARG A 318 14.12 0.06 10.11
CA ARG A 318 14.42 1.44 10.47
C ARG A 318 15.22 1.50 11.76
N VAL A 319 15.85 2.64 12.04
CA VAL A 319 16.61 2.87 13.25
C VAL A 319 16.20 4.20 13.87
N ALA A 320 16.03 4.22 15.19
CA ALA A 320 15.74 5.43 15.95
C ALA A 320 16.75 5.64 17.07
N SER A 321 16.98 6.90 17.46
CA SER A 321 17.80 7.27 18.59
C SER A 321 17.10 8.29 19.47
N GLY A 322 17.30 8.19 20.79
CA GLY A 322 16.92 9.21 21.75
C GLY A 322 17.98 10.32 21.90
N ASP A 323 19.05 10.26 21.14
CA ASP A 323 20.10 11.28 21.12
C ASP A 323 19.86 12.25 19.95
N PRO A 324 19.54 13.53 20.18
CA PRO A 324 19.27 14.51 19.13
C PRO A 324 20.49 14.84 18.26
N GLU A 325 21.69 14.53 18.73
CA GLU A 325 22.93 14.77 17.95
C GLU A 325 23.16 13.72 16.85
N VAL A 326 22.39 12.62 16.84
CA VAL A 326 22.47 11.60 15.81
C VAL A 326 21.65 12.04 14.59
N THR A 327 22.34 12.47 13.52
CA THR A 327 21.73 13.07 12.32
C THR A 327 22.02 12.31 11.02
N ASN A 328 22.68 11.13 11.10
CA ASN A 328 23.02 10.33 9.93
C ASN A 328 21.79 9.59 9.39
N LEU A 329 20.94 10.32 8.66
CA LEU A 329 19.68 9.80 8.12
C LEU A 329 19.86 9.10 6.77
N THR A 330 18.98 8.12 6.49
CA THR A 330 18.85 7.50 5.19
C THR A 330 18.23 8.49 4.19
N ALA A 331 18.69 8.44 2.94
CA ALA A 331 18.13 9.27 1.87
C ALA A 331 16.85 8.64 1.27
N GLY A 332 16.03 9.47 0.65
CA GLY A 332 14.99 9.05 -0.30
C GLY A 332 13.77 8.33 0.28
N ASN A 333 13.48 8.49 1.57
CA ASN A 333 12.31 7.88 2.20
C ASN A 333 11.47 8.91 2.96
N VAL A 334 10.14 8.77 2.87
CA VAL A 334 9.19 9.57 3.68
C VAL A 334 9.31 9.27 5.17
N PHE A 335 9.79 8.09 5.54
CA PHE A 335 10.11 7.75 6.91
C PHE A 335 11.56 8.13 7.21
N ALA A 336 11.77 9.10 8.09
CA ALA A 336 13.10 9.42 8.60
C ALA A 336 13.65 8.22 9.38
N SER A 337 14.86 7.80 9.05
CA SER A 337 15.56 6.70 9.72
C SER A 337 17.04 6.98 9.78
N ILE A 338 17.66 6.59 10.89
CA ILE A 338 19.11 6.60 11.01
C ILE A 338 19.67 5.45 10.15
N LYS A 339 20.78 5.68 9.48
CA LYS A 339 21.45 4.64 8.69
C LYS A 339 21.97 3.53 9.59
N ASN A 340 21.52 2.30 9.34
CA ASN A 340 22.04 1.12 10.01
C ASN A 340 23.39 0.71 9.40
N PRO A 341 24.48 0.70 10.18
CA PRO A 341 25.83 0.43 9.65
C PRO A 341 26.04 -1.04 9.26
N TYR A 342 25.12 -1.92 9.63
CA TYR A 342 25.22 -3.36 9.37
C TYR A 342 24.45 -3.81 8.11
N LEU A 343 23.74 -2.89 7.45
CA LEU A 343 22.89 -3.21 6.29
C LEU A 343 23.36 -2.50 5.02
N GLU A 344 23.27 -3.21 3.92
CA GLU A 344 23.44 -2.63 2.60
C GLU A 344 22.21 -1.84 2.19
N SER A 345 22.37 -0.91 1.26
CA SER A 345 21.28 -0.08 0.75
C SER A 345 21.10 -0.28 -0.75
N SER A 346 19.83 -0.18 -1.21
CA SER A 346 19.52 -0.08 -2.62
C SER A 346 20.02 1.25 -3.21
N GLU A 347 19.91 1.40 -4.53
CA GLU A 347 20.24 2.65 -5.26
C GLU A 347 19.43 3.87 -4.77
N TRP A 348 18.24 3.65 -4.20
CA TRP A 348 17.40 4.69 -3.58
C TRP A 348 17.61 4.84 -2.07
N GLY A 349 18.67 4.26 -1.51
CA GLY A 349 19.02 4.38 -0.10
C GLY A 349 18.17 3.55 0.86
N TRP A 350 17.33 2.65 0.36
CA TRP A 350 16.54 1.74 1.21
C TRP A 350 17.39 0.57 1.66
N GLN A 351 17.47 0.38 2.97
CA GLN A 351 18.32 -0.65 3.55
C GLN A 351 17.67 -2.04 3.43
N ILE A 352 18.47 -3.01 3.00
CA ILE A 352 18.02 -4.38 2.71
C ILE A 352 18.16 -5.21 3.97
N ASP A 353 17.01 -5.66 4.52
CA ASP A 353 16.96 -6.41 5.78
C ASP A 353 15.93 -7.55 5.74
N PRO A 354 16.29 -8.72 5.20
CA PRO A 354 15.39 -9.90 5.21
C PRO A 354 15.03 -10.38 6.61
N LEU A 355 15.97 -10.35 7.56
CA LEU A 355 15.68 -10.71 8.96
C LEU A 355 14.68 -9.75 9.59
N GLY A 356 14.74 -8.48 9.21
CA GLY A 356 13.77 -7.46 9.63
C GLY A 356 12.33 -7.80 9.23
N LEU A 357 12.13 -8.47 8.10
CA LEU A 357 10.81 -9.01 7.69
C LEU A 357 10.34 -10.09 8.68
N ARG A 358 11.20 -11.04 9.04
CA ARG A 358 10.88 -12.08 10.04
C ARG A 358 10.55 -11.46 11.40
N ILE A 359 11.33 -10.48 11.84
CA ILE A 359 11.10 -9.73 13.08
C ILE A 359 9.74 -9.02 13.02
N THR A 360 9.43 -8.34 11.91
CA THR A 360 8.15 -7.64 11.72
C THR A 360 6.96 -8.60 11.75
N LEU A 361 7.06 -9.75 11.09
CA LEU A 361 6.03 -10.80 11.12
C LEU A 361 5.76 -11.28 12.54
N ASN A 362 6.81 -11.54 13.32
CA ASN A 362 6.68 -11.94 14.72
C ASN A 362 6.07 -10.82 15.58
N ALA A 363 6.52 -9.58 15.41
CA ALA A 363 5.98 -8.44 16.17
C ALA A 363 4.48 -8.24 15.93
N ILE A 364 4.03 -8.34 14.69
CA ILE A 364 2.61 -8.21 14.34
C ILE A 364 1.81 -9.42 14.85
N TRP A 365 2.32 -10.62 14.68
CA TRP A 365 1.68 -11.85 15.17
C TRP A 365 1.49 -11.83 16.69
N ASP A 366 2.55 -11.53 17.42
CA ASP A 366 2.52 -11.47 18.89
C ASP A 366 1.53 -10.42 19.40
N ARG A 367 1.39 -9.31 18.66
CA ARG A 367 0.53 -8.20 19.05
C ARG A 367 -0.95 -8.44 18.80
N TYR A 368 -1.31 -9.12 17.71
CA TYR A 368 -2.71 -9.22 17.26
C TYR A 368 -3.26 -10.63 17.19
N GLN A 369 -2.44 -11.66 17.02
CA GLN A 369 -2.86 -13.05 16.88
C GLN A 369 -3.94 -13.23 15.79
N LYS A 370 -3.80 -12.52 14.67
CA LYS A 370 -4.67 -12.63 13.50
C LYS A 370 -3.86 -13.11 12.30
N PRO A 371 -4.49 -13.82 11.34
CA PRO A 371 -3.82 -14.15 10.08
C PRO A 371 -3.21 -12.91 9.42
N MET A 372 -2.05 -13.07 8.82
CA MET A 372 -1.32 -11.98 8.17
C MET A 372 -1.21 -12.20 6.66
N PHE A 373 -1.04 -11.10 5.93
CA PHE A 373 -0.78 -11.13 4.49
C PHE A 373 0.28 -10.07 4.16
N ILE A 374 1.39 -10.47 3.53
CA ILE A 374 2.36 -9.52 2.99
C ILE A 374 1.86 -9.11 1.61
N VAL A 375 1.31 -7.91 1.50
CA VAL A 375 0.70 -7.43 0.25
C VAL A 375 1.61 -6.54 -0.59
N GLU A 376 2.77 -6.16 -0.04
CA GLU A 376 3.84 -5.49 -0.78
C GLU A 376 5.20 -5.86 -0.20
N ASN A 377 6.12 -6.22 -1.09
CA ASN A 377 7.56 -6.34 -0.86
C ASN A 377 8.27 -6.31 -2.21
N GLY A 378 9.39 -5.64 -2.29
CA GLY A 378 10.13 -5.55 -3.55
C GLY A 378 11.33 -4.62 -3.48
N LEU A 379 12.14 -4.68 -4.54
CA LEU A 379 13.33 -3.86 -4.72
C LEU A 379 13.14 -2.91 -5.90
N GLY A 380 13.17 -1.60 -5.64
CA GLY A 380 13.26 -0.59 -6.68
C GLY A 380 14.69 -0.49 -7.18
N ALA A 381 14.92 -0.67 -8.48
CA ALA A 381 16.23 -0.67 -9.09
C ALA A 381 16.21 -0.06 -10.49
N MET A 382 17.38 0.45 -10.91
CA MET A 382 17.62 0.86 -12.30
C MET A 382 17.88 -0.40 -13.14
N ASP A 383 16.91 -0.78 -13.97
CA ASP A 383 17.06 -1.90 -14.88
C ASP A 383 17.65 -1.43 -16.20
N THR A 384 18.58 -2.20 -16.75
CA THR A 384 19.18 -1.94 -18.05
C THR A 384 18.79 -3.07 -19.01
N PRO A 385 17.80 -2.83 -19.90
CA PRO A 385 17.44 -3.83 -20.89
C PRO A 385 18.54 -3.97 -21.97
N ASP A 386 18.69 -5.19 -22.49
CA ASP A 386 19.49 -5.45 -23.68
C ASP A 386 18.75 -5.00 -24.96
N GLU A 387 19.33 -5.23 -26.12
CA GLU A 387 18.76 -4.88 -27.43
C GLU A 387 17.39 -5.53 -27.72
N ASN A 388 17.05 -6.60 -27.00
CA ASN A 388 15.78 -7.33 -27.11
C ASN A 388 14.78 -6.95 -26.02
N GLY A 389 15.15 -6.04 -25.11
CA GLY A 389 14.32 -5.64 -23.97
C GLY A 389 14.39 -6.60 -22.78
N TYR A 390 15.32 -7.55 -22.78
CA TYR A 390 15.53 -8.48 -21.65
C TYR A 390 16.42 -7.84 -20.58
N VAL A 391 16.01 -8.01 -19.33
CA VAL A 391 16.74 -7.53 -18.14
C VAL A 391 17.21 -8.72 -17.31
N ALA A 392 18.51 -8.83 -17.11
CA ALA A 392 19.13 -9.84 -16.24
C ALA A 392 19.20 -9.29 -14.79
N ASP A 393 18.08 -9.30 -14.09
CA ASP A 393 17.90 -8.69 -12.77
C ASP A 393 18.19 -9.64 -11.61
N ASP A 394 19.39 -10.21 -11.57
CA ASP A 394 19.84 -11.10 -10.49
C ASP A 394 19.78 -10.44 -9.11
N TYR A 395 20.02 -9.14 -9.02
CA TYR A 395 19.89 -8.36 -7.79
C TYR A 395 18.46 -8.40 -7.22
N ARG A 396 17.43 -8.37 -8.07
CA ARG A 396 16.02 -8.48 -7.66
C ARG A 396 15.71 -9.89 -7.18
N ILE A 397 16.20 -10.89 -7.88
CA ILE A 397 16.07 -12.30 -7.49
C ILE A 397 16.69 -12.52 -6.12
N ALA A 398 17.91 -12.05 -5.87
CA ALA A 398 18.59 -12.18 -4.59
C ALA A 398 17.82 -11.53 -3.45
N TYR A 399 17.29 -10.33 -3.67
CA TYR A 399 16.48 -9.62 -2.69
C TYR A 399 15.22 -10.42 -2.31
N LEU A 400 14.46 -10.84 -3.32
CA LEU A 400 13.19 -11.56 -3.10
C LEU A 400 13.43 -12.94 -2.50
N GLU A 401 14.45 -13.66 -2.94
CA GLU A 401 14.80 -14.97 -2.39
C GLU A 401 15.11 -14.89 -0.89
N ALA A 402 15.92 -13.91 -0.48
CA ALA A 402 16.26 -13.71 0.93
C ALA A 402 15.03 -13.40 1.79
N HIS A 403 14.11 -12.56 1.29
CA HIS A 403 12.87 -12.23 2.00
C HIS A 403 11.89 -13.41 2.06
N ILE A 404 11.77 -14.19 1.00
CA ILE A 404 10.92 -15.39 0.99
C ILE A 404 11.45 -16.45 1.96
N LYS A 405 12.77 -16.61 2.08
CA LYS A 405 13.38 -17.46 3.13
C LYS A 405 12.99 -16.99 4.53
N ALA A 406 13.06 -15.68 4.79
CA ALA A 406 12.66 -15.10 6.07
C ALA A 406 11.18 -15.37 6.38
N MET A 407 10.29 -15.29 5.39
CA MET A 407 8.87 -15.66 5.56
C MET A 407 8.70 -17.14 5.93
N ARG A 408 9.42 -18.02 5.24
CA ARG A 408 9.38 -19.47 5.50
C ARG A 408 9.83 -19.79 6.93
N ASP A 409 10.89 -19.13 7.38
CA ASP A 409 11.38 -19.28 8.74
C ASP A 409 10.35 -18.78 9.77
N ALA A 410 9.72 -17.65 9.54
CA ALA A 410 8.66 -17.11 10.40
C ALA A 410 7.48 -18.10 10.54
N ILE A 411 7.08 -18.72 9.43
CA ILE A 411 5.99 -19.72 9.46
C ILE A 411 6.40 -20.99 10.23
N TYR A 412 7.53 -21.58 9.91
CA TYR A 412 7.87 -22.93 10.38
C TYR A 412 8.70 -22.98 11.65
N GLN A 413 9.48 -21.91 11.93
CA GLN A 413 10.27 -21.85 13.16
C GLN A 413 9.57 -21.04 14.25
N ASP A 414 8.84 -19.99 13.86
CA ASP A 414 8.22 -19.08 14.82
C ASP A 414 6.71 -19.30 14.98
N GLY A 415 6.07 -20.00 14.04
CA GLY A 415 4.65 -20.37 14.14
C GLY A 415 3.69 -19.25 13.77
N VAL A 416 4.10 -18.26 12.96
CA VAL A 416 3.19 -17.22 12.50
C VAL A 416 2.25 -17.76 11.41
N GLU A 417 1.03 -17.26 11.37
CA GLU A 417 0.05 -17.58 10.33
C GLU A 417 0.10 -16.54 9.21
N LEU A 418 0.62 -16.96 8.05
CA LEU A 418 0.76 -16.14 6.86
C LEU A 418 -0.06 -16.71 5.71
N LEU A 419 -1.02 -15.94 5.20
CA LEU A 419 -1.97 -16.36 4.15
C LEU A 419 -1.37 -16.31 2.74
N GLY A 420 -0.49 -15.35 2.50
CA GLY A 420 0.03 -15.11 1.16
C GLY A 420 1.08 -14.01 1.10
N TYR A 421 1.56 -13.81 -0.13
CA TYR A 421 2.60 -12.87 -0.45
C TYR A 421 2.38 -12.31 -1.85
N THR A 422 2.27 -11.00 -1.96
CA THR A 422 2.25 -10.29 -3.23
C THR A 422 3.44 -9.34 -3.32
N THR A 423 4.21 -9.46 -4.40
CA THR A 423 5.33 -8.55 -4.67
C THR A 423 4.81 -7.20 -5.10
N TRP A 424 5.48 -6.14 -4.66
CA TRP A 424 5.11 -4.80 -5.09
C TRP A 424 5.58 -4.52 -6.52
N GLY A 425 4.65 -3.96 -7.30
CA GLY A 425 4.93 -3.56 -8.66
C GLY A 425 5.38 -4.75 -9.53
N CYS A 426 4.59 -5.83 -9.54
CA CYS A 426 4.88 -7.05 -10.30
C CYS A 426 5.10 -6.82 -11.81
N ILE A 427 4.63 -5.71 -12.32
CA ILE A 427 4.93 -5.07 -13.59
C ILE A 427 5.46 -3.67 -13.30
N ASP A 428 6.43 -3.19 -14.08
CA ASP A 428 6.96 -1.83 -13.90
C ASP A 428 5.85 -0.79 -13.95
N LEU A 429 5.87 0.12 -13.00
CA LEU A 429 4.85 1.15 -12.82
C LEU A 429 5.48 2.44 -12.27
N VAL A 430 4.70 3.49 -12.20
CA VAL A 430 5.12 4.79 -11.64
C VAL A 430 5.37 4.65 -10.14
N SER A 431 6.54 5.07 -9.67
CA SER A 431 6.86 5.08 -8.24
C SER A 431 5.98 6.08 -7.48
N ALA A 432 5.36 5.65 -6.38
CA ALA A 432 4.55 6.53 -5.53
C ALA A 432 5.38 7.63 -4.87
N GLY A 433 6.57 7.28 -4.36
CA GLY A 433 7.44 8.23 -3.67
C GLY A 433 8.06 9.27 -4.59
N THR A 434 8.62 8.85 -5.72
CA THR A 434 9.42 9.72 -6.60
C THR A 434 8.70 10.16 -7.88
N GLY A 435 7.65 9.46 -8.30
CA GLY A 435 6.99 9.68 -9.59
C GLY A 435 7.75 9.12 -10.78
N GLU A 436 8.86 8.43 -10.55
CA GLU A 436 9.74 7.92 -11.59
C GLU A 436 9.32 6.55 -12.11
N MET A 437 9.44 6.35 -13.41
CA MET A 437 9.37 5.02 -14.05
C MET A 437 10.67 4.24 -13.91
N ASN A 438 11.81 4.93 -13.80
CA ASN A 438 13.13 4.29 -13.73
C ASN A 438 13.38 3.57 -12.40
N LYS A 439 12.59 3.86 -11.36
CA LYS A 439 12.58 3.09 -10.11
C LYS A 439 11.71 1.84 -10.30
N ARG A 440 12.29 0.80 -10.87
CA ARG A 440 11.58 -0.39 -11.35
C ARG A 440 11.55 -1.49 -10.31
N TYR A 441 10.38 -2.10 -10.17
CA TYR A 441 10.12 -3.20 -9.22
C TYR A 441 9.74 -4.51 -9.91
N GLY A 442 9.30 -4.43 -11.18
CA GLY A 442 8.55 -5.49 -11.85
C GLY A 442 9.38 -6.69 -12.29
N PHE A 443 8.67 -7.80 -12.46
CA PHE A 443 9.12 -8.97 -13.23
C PHE A 443 8.96 -8.73 -14.74
N ILE A 444 8.17 -7.74 -15.09
CA ILE A 444 7.84 -7.36 -16.47
C ILE A 444 8.32 -5.93 -16.68
N TYR A 445 9.24 -5.77 -17.61
CA TYR A 445 9.71 -4.46 -18.05
C TYR A 445 8.65 -3.80 -18.92
N VAL A 446 8.39 -2.52 -18.67
CA VAL A 446 7.55 -1.68 -19.52
C VAL A 446 8.43 -0.60 -20.14
N ASP A 447 8.43 -0.53 -21.47
CA ASP A 447 9.20 0.47 -22.21
C ASP A 447 8.56 1.87 -22.06
N ARG A 448 8.93 2.54 -20.97
CA ARG A 448 8.51 3.89 -20.61
C ARG A 448 9.56 4.52 -19.73
N ASP A 449 9.89 5.78 -19.98
CA ASP A 449 10.84 6.54 -19.19
C ASP A 449 10.18 7.56 -18.24
N ASN A 450 10.98 8.31 -17.48
CA ASN A 450 10.50 9.31 -16.53
C ASN A 450 9.81 10.52 -17.20
N ALA A 451 10.06 10.73 -18.50
CA ALA A 451 9.42 11.78 -19.28
C ALA A 451 8.14 11.32 -20.00
N GLY A 452 7.74 10.07 -19.76
CA GLY A 452 6.57 9.48 -20.40
C GLY A 452 6.79 9.07 -21.85
N GLN A 453 8.02 8.86 -22.26
CA GLN A 453 8.37 8.38 -23.59
C GLN A 453 8.57 6.85 -23.60
N GLY A 454 8.30 6.23 -24.72
CA GLY A 454 8.44 4.78 -24.90
C GLY A 454 7.26 4.15 -25.62
N SER A 455 7.40 2.89 -26.01
CA SER A 455 6.40 2.15 -26.79
C SER A 455 5.32 1.50 -25.92
N LEU A 456 5.47 1.48 -24.60
CA LEU A 456 4.68 0.71 -23.64
C LEU A 456 4.77 -0.81 -23.81
N LYS A 457 5.68 -1.30 -24.62
CA LYS A 457 5.90 -2.74 -24.82
C LYS A 457 6.24 -3.42 -23.49
N ARG A 458 5.61 -4.57 -23.21
CA ARG A 458 5.91 -5.42 -22.07
C ARG A 458 6.95 -6.47 -22.47
N SER A 459 7.96 -6.65 -21.62
CA SER A 459 9.02 -7.66 -21.82
C SER A 459 9.31 -8.39 -20.50
N LYS A 460 9.48 -9.70 -20.57
CA LYS A 460 9.76 -10.53 -19.39
C LYS A 460 11.22 -10.38 -18.96
N LYS A 461 11.46 -10.08 -17.68
CA LYS A 461 12.80 -10.05 -17.09
C LYS A 461 13.26 -11.45 -16.66
N LYS A 462 14.50 -11.61 -16.25
CA LYS A 462 15.02 -12.88 -15.69
C LYS A 462 14.20 -13.30 -14.46
N SER A 463 13.86 -12.36 -13.60
CA SER A 463 13.04 -12.58 -12.41
C SER A 463 11.63 -13.11 -12.70
N PHE A 464 11.06 -12.86 -13.88
CA PHE A 464 9.78 -13.42 -14.30
C PHE A 464 9.82 -14.95 -14.28
N TYR A 465 10.82 -15.54 -14.88
CA TYR A 465 10.98 -17.00 -14.95
C TYR A 465 11.32 -17.61 -13.59
N TRP A 466 12.17 -16.92 -12.83
CA TRP A 466 12.50 -17.33 -11.47
C TRP A 466 11.27 -17.37 -10.56
N TYR A 467 10.44 -16.30 -10.58
CA TYR A 467 9.25 -16.25 -9.74
C TYR A 467 8.17 -17.26 -10.19
N LYS A 468 8.08 -17.53 -11.48
CA LYS A 468 7.26 -18.62 -12.01
C LYS A 468 7.64 -19.97 -11.40
N ASP A 469 8.92 -20.27 -11.29
CA ASP A 469 9.41 -21.50 -10.66
C ASP A 469 9.14 -21.51 -9.16
N VAL A 470 9.28 -20.39 -8.46
CA VAL A 470 8.93 -20.26 -7.04
C VAL A 470 7.46 -20.61 -6.81
N ILE A 471 6.56 -20.05 -7.59
CA ILE A 471 5.11 -20.31 -7.46
C ILE A 471 4.79 -21.76 -7.81
N ALA A 472 5.31 -22.28 -8.91
CA ALA A 472 5.06 -23.65 -9.36
C ALA A 472 5.51 -24.68 -8.34
N SER A 473 6.59 -24.43 -7.63
CA SER A 473 7.12 -25.31 -6.58
C SER A 473 6.56 -25.04 -5.19
N ASN A 474 5.65 -24.07 -5.04
CA ASN A 474 5.17 -23.54 -3.75
C ASN A 474 6.33 -23.19 -2.81
N GLY A 475 7.37 -22.55 -3.35
CA GLY A 475 8.55 -22.10 -2.63
C GLY A 475 9.68 -23.13 -2.47
N ALA A 476 9.50 -24.39 -2.88
CA ALA A 476 10.52 -25.43 -2.72
C ALA A 476 11.78 -25.19 -3.57
N SER A 477 11.68 -24.42 -4.64
CA SER A 477 12.83 -24.05 -5.48
C SER A 477 13.83 -23.13 -4.77
N ILE A 478 13.41 -22.48 -3.69
CA ILE A 478 14.25 -21.60 -2.87
C ILE A 478 15.12 -22.43 -1.94
N LYS A 479 16.43 -22.36 -2.14
CA LYS A 479 17.42 -23.18 -1.42
C LYS A 479 17.87 -22.55 -0.11
#